data_fe764042a4837ec69d6f181ab7609be8
#
_entry.id   fe764042a4837ec69d6f181ab7609be8
#
_cell.length_a   1.000
_cell.length_b   1.000
_cell.length_c   1.000
_cell.angle_alpha   90.00
_cell.angle_beta   90.00
_cell.angle_gamma   90.00
#
_symmetry.space_group_name_H-M   'P 1'
#
loop_
_entity.id
_entity.type
_entity.pdbx_description
1 polymer ?
#
loop_
_entity_poly.entity_id
_entity_poly.type
_entity_poly.pdbx_seq_one_letter_code
_entity_poly.pdbx_strand_id
1 'polypeptide(L)'
;MAFNIQDFTKAPLKMECKIHFEGNSAQEVFDILGNPELITEWYLLAEDVRLHPAKEDEEASFNVVFTFFGDVYEEVLHWEPPLRYVYLAQGPNFPIKDYVAEIEVVADENNKGVMTWRLFYQTIEGKQFKKIIPVLIPAMNEASMHKLSEFIGGTKVDCITY
;
A
#
# COMPACT_ATOMS: atom_id res chain seq x y z
N MET A 1 -10.96 -9.45 -19.38
CA MET A 1 -10.43 -10.53 -18.51
C MET A 1 -10.75 -10.19 -17.05
N ALA A 2 -11.07 -11.16 -16.23
CA ALA A 2 -11.24 -10.89 -14.81
C ALA A 2 -9.87 -10.59 -14.17
N PHE A 3 -9.83 -9.64 -13.24
CA PHE A 3 -8.63 -9.30 -12.48
C PHE A 3 -8.12 -10.53 -11.69
N ASN A 4 -6.81 -10.74 -11.71
CA ASN A 4 -6.16 -11.78 -10.93
C ASN A 4 -4.81 -11.27 -10.42
N ILE A 5 -4.68 -11.13 -9.09
CA ILE A 5 -3.44 -10.67 -8.46
C ILE A 5 -2.23 -11.56 -8.77
N GLN A 6 -2.45 -12.85 -9.09
CA GLN A 6 -1.37 -13.77 -9.45
C GLN A 6 -0.71 -13.45 -10.80
N ASP A 7 -1.27 -12.55 -11.58
CA ASP A 7 -0.63 -12.03 -12.80
C ASP A 7 0.49 -11.03 -12.47
N PHE A 8 0.46 -10.43 -11.27
CA PHE A 8 1.41 -9.42 -10.81
C PHE A 8 2.43 -9.95 -9.80
N THR A 9 2.09 -10.98 -9.02
CA THR A 9 3.00 -11.53 -8.01
C THR A 9 2.81 -13.04 -7.80
N LYS A 10 3.91 -13.70 -7.47
CA LYS A 10 3.92 -15.09 -6.97
C LYS A 10 4.31 -15.15 -5.48
N ALA A 11 4.61 -14.01 -4.87
CA ALA A 11 4.92 -13.93 -3.45
C ALA A 11 3.66 -14.29 -2.62
N PRO A 12 3.84 -14.85 -1.42
CA PRO A 12 2.72 -15.17 -0.55
C PRO A 12 2.07 -13.91 0.03
N LEU A 13 0.75 -13.99 0.26
CA LEU A 13 0.05 -12.99 1.06
C LEU A 13 0.63 -12.99 2.49
N LYS A 14 1.02 -11.84 2.99
CA LYS A 14 1.62 -11.66 4.32
C LYS A 14 0.75 -10.84 5.26
N MET A 15 -0.04 -9.94 4.72
CA MET A 15 -0.91 -9.09 5.52
C MET A 15 -2.12 -8.64 4.72
N GLU A 16 -3.27 -8.58 5.37
CA GLU A 16 -4.47 -7.92 4.86
C GLU A 16 -4.98 -6.95 5.91
N CYS A 17 -5.15 -5.68 5.53
CA CYS A 17 -5.78 -4.67 6.34
C CYS A 17 -7.07 -4.19 5.68
N LYS A 18 -8.11 -3.99 6.49
CA LYS A 18 -9.38 -3.39 6.07
C LYS A 18 -9.67 -2.16 6.89
N ILE A 19 -10.03 -1.08 6.20
CA ILE A 19 -10.58 0.12 6.83
C ILE A 19 -12.02 0.25 6.39
N HIS A 20 -12.94 0.13 7.34
CA HIS A 20 -14.34 0.50 7.13
C HIS A 20 -14.44 2.02 7.21
N PHE A 21 -15.12 2.65 6.26
CA PHE A 21 -15.24 4.10 6.19
C PHE A 21 -16.68 4.54 5.90
N GLU A 22 -16.99 5.78 6.29
CA GLU A 22 -18.28 6.42 6.03
C GLU A 22 -18.05 7.90 5.65
N GLY A 23 -18.93 8.45 4.82
CA GLY A 23 -18.94 9.86 4.47
C GLY A 23 -18.13 10.24 3.23
N ASN A 24 -17.36 9.31 2.66
CA ASN A 24 -16.62 9.49 1.42
C ASN A 24 -17.08 8.48 0.37
N SER A 25 -17.13 8.88 -0.88
CA SER A 25 -17.34 7.97 -2.00
C SER A 25 -16.09 7.11 -2.25
N ALA A 26 -16.26 6.02 -3.00
CA ALA A 26 -15.11 5.20 -3.42
C ALA A 26 -14.08 6.04 -4.21
N GLN A 27 -14.52 6.99 -5.03
CA GLN A 27 -13.63 7.86 -5.80
C GLN A 27 -12.81 8.79 -4.90
N GLU A 28 -13.44 9.42 -3.89
CA GLU A 28 -12.73 10.29 -2.95
C GLU A 28 -11.67 9.54 -2.15
N VAL A 29 -11.98 8.32 -1.68
CA VAL A 29 -11.02 7.47 -0.99
C VAL A 29 -9.90 7.03 -1.94
N PHE A 30 -10.24 6.63 -3.16
CA PHE A 30 -9.27 6.22 -4.17
C PHE A 30 -8.31 7.36 -4.53
N ASP A 31 -8.79 8.59 -4.66
CA ASP A 31 -7.99 9.77 -4.97
C ASP A 31 -6.99 10.10 -3.85
N ILE A 32 -7.36 9.88 -2.58
CA ILE A 32 -6.44 10.03 -1.45
C ILE A 32 -5.33 8.98 -1.51
N LEU A 33 -5.70 7.72 -1.70
CA LEU A 33 -4.76 6.59 -1.75
C LEU A 33 -3.83 6.66 -2.96
N GLY A 34 -4.34 7.07 -4.11
CA GLY A 34 -3.61 7.19 -5.36
C GLY A 34 -2.76 8.45 -5.50
N ASN A 35 -2.78 9.35 -4.51
CA ASN A 35 -1.95 10.55 -4.52
C ASN A 35 -0.64 10.31 -3.74
N PRO A 36 0.50 10.13 -4.43
CA PRO A 36 1.77 9.85 -3.76
C PRO A 36 2.24 11.00 -2.86
N GLU A 37 1.86 12.25 -3.13
CA GLU A 37 2.23 13.40 -2.29
C GLU A 37 1.61 13.36 -0.88
N LEU A 38 0.53 12.59 -0.70
CA LEU A 38 -0.10 12.38 0.61
C LEU A 38 0.51 11.23 1.42
N ILE A 39 1.40 10.45 0.85
CA ILE A 39 1.99 9.28 1.54
C ILE A 39 2.69 9.70 2.84
N THR A 40 3.39 10.82 2.85
CA THR A 40 4.07 11.34 4.05
C THR A 40 3.13 11.73 5.17
N GLU A 41 1.86 11.98 4.87
CA GLU A 41 0.85 12.37 5.86
C GLU A 41 0.31 11.17 6.66
N TRP A 42 0.27 10.00 6.03
CA TRP A 42 -0.36 8.84 6.65
C TRP A 42 0.54 7.60 6.77
N TYR A 43 1.53 7.43 5.88
CA TYR A 43 2.41 6.26 5.97
C TYR A 43 3.50 6.49 7.01
N LEU A 44 3.51 5.65 8.04
CA LEU A 44 4.46 5.77 9.14
C LEU A 44 5.90 5.66 8.64
N LEU A 45 6.76 6.57 9.10
CA LEU A 45 8.18 6.65 8.73
C LEU A 45 8.47 7.08 7.28
N ALA A 46 7.47 7.45 6.49
CA ALA A 46 7.69 8.11 5.21
C ALA A 46 8.03 9.59 5.45
N GLU A 47 9.17 10.06 4.95
CA GLU A 47 9.69 11.41 5.17
C GLU A 47 9.56 12.32 3.95
N ASP A 48 9.67 11.74 2.76
CA ASP A 48 9.64 12.49 1.51
C ASP A 48 9.14 11.61 0.36
N VAL A 49 8.63 12.25 -0.68
CA VAL A 49 8.20 11.59 -1.93
C VAL A 49 8.81 12.34 -3.11
N ARG A 50 9.45 11.61 -4.02
CA ARG A 50 10.04 12.16 -5.25
C ARG A 50 9.34 11.54 -6.45
N LEU A 51 8.55 12.35 -7.14
CA LEU A 51 7.86 11.93 -8.35
C LEU A 51 8.84 11.77 -9.50
N HIS A 52 8.67 10.74 -10.32
CA HIS A 52 9.38 10.59 -11.58
C HIS A 52 8.58 11.23 -12.72
N PRO A 53 9.24 11.87 -13.69
CA PRO A 53 8.55 12.38 -14.87
C PRO A 53 7.81 11.25 -15.57
N ALA A 54 6.52 11.47 -15.87
CA ALA A 54 5.75 10.55 -16.69
C ALA A 54 6.37 10.47 -18.08
N LYS A 55 6.66 9.27 -18.56
CA LYS A 55 7.02 9.01 -19.94
C LYS A 55 5.77 8.56 -20.70
N GLU A 56 5.71 8.82 -21.98
CA GLU A 56 4.65 8.28 -22.83
C GLU A 56 4.66 6.75 -22.69
N ASP A 57 3.49 6.17 -22.41
CA ASP A 57 3.25 4.72 -22.25
C ASP A 57 3.88 4.04 -21.01
N GLU A 58 4.43 4.79 -20.03
CA GLU A 58 4.87 4.24 -18.74
C GLU A 58 3.86 4.56 -17.62
N GLU A 59 3.62 3.58 -16.77
CA GLU A 59 2.84 3.77 -15.55
C GLU A 59 3.54 4.71 -14.56
N ALA A 60 2.77 5.32 -13.67
CA ALA A 60 3.31 6.27 -12.70
C ALA A 60 4.32 5.58 -11.77
N SER A 61 5.45 6.25 -11.54
CA SER A 61 6.47 5.79 -10.60
C SER A 61 7.00 6.94 -9.75
N PHE A 62 7.49 6.62 -8.56
CA PHE A 62 8.04 7.59 -7.61
C PHE A 62 8.93 6.89 -6.59
N ASN A 63 9.74 7.66 -5.86
CA ASN A 63 10.45 7.18 -4.69
C ASN A 63 9.79 7.70 -3.42
N VAL A 64 9.59 6.81 -2.46
CA VAL A 64 9.28 7.16 -1.07
C VAL A 64 10.55 7.05 -0.25
N VAL A 65 10.89 8.07 0.50
CA VAL A 65 12.04 8.07 1.40
C VAL A 65 11.57 7.72 2.81
N PHE A 66 12.09 6.62 3.33
CA PHE A 66 11.78 6.16 4.69
C PHE A 66 12.93 6.39 5.65
N THR A 67 12.61 6.72 6.90
CA THR A 67 13.58 6.95 7.98
C THR A 67 14.61 5.83 8.12
N PHE A 68 14.20 4.56 8.00
CA PHE A 68 15.09 3.42 8.20
C PHE A 68 15.56 2.72 6.94
N PHE A 69 14.77 2.80 5.88
CA PHE A 69 15.03 2.05 4.64
C PHE A 69 15.62 2.93 3.53
N GLY A 70 15.62 4.25 3.74
CA GLY A 70 16.02 5.20 2.70
C GLY A 70 15.06 5.19 1.52
N ASP A 71 15.60 5.27 0.33
CA ASP A 71 14.83 5.30 -0.92
C ASP A 71 14.18 3.95 -1.23
N VAL A 72 12.86 3.96 -1.38
CA VAL A 72 12.06 2.85 -1.88
C VAL A 72 11.38 3.30 -3.17
N TYR A 73 11.69 2.65 -4.27
CA TYR A 73 11.06 2.88 -5.57
C TYR A 73 9.70 2.19 -5.60
N GLU A 74 8.66 2.92 -5.99
CA GLU A 74 7.32 2.42 -6.19
C GLU A 74 6.87 2.63 -7.64
N GLU A 75 6.18 1.65 -8.19
CA GLU A 75 5.65 1.67 -9.55
C GLU A 75 4.25 1.07 -9.57
N VAL A 76 3.31 1.80 -10.18
CA VAL A 76 1.95 1.30 -10.40
C VAL A 76 1.97 0.26 -11.51
N LEU A 77 1.47 -0.94 -11.23
CA LEU A 77 1.38 -2.06 -12.16
C LEU A 77 -0.01 -2.22 -12.78
N HIS A 78 -1.03 -1.73 -12.09
CA HIS A 78 -2.42 -1.78 -12.53
C HIS A 78 -3.21 -0.62 -11.92
N TRP A 79 -4.04 0.03 -12.74
CA TRP A 79 -4.80 1.21 -12.33
C TRP A 79 -6.23 1.14 -12.85
N GLU A 80 -7.20 0.93 -11.95
CA GLU A 80 -8.62 0.73 -12.25
C GLU A 80 -9.49 1.59 -11.31
N PRO A 81 -9.50 2.95 -11.50
CA PRO A 81 -10.27 3.81 -10.61
C PRO A 81 -11.79 3.64 -10.80
N PRO A 82 -12.58 3.75 -9.75
CA PRO A 82 -12.19 3.97 -8.35
C PRO A 82 -12.03 2.67 -7.56
N LEU A 83 -11.92 1.54 -8.25
CA LEU A 83 -12.04 0.21 -7.65
C LEU A 83 -10.72 -0.31 -7.09
N ARG A 84 -9.62 -0.23 -7.88
CA ARG A 84 -8.41 -0.98 -7.56
C ARG A 84 -7.16 -0.36 -8.16
N TYR A 85 -6.04 -0.51 -7.45
CA TYR A 85 -4.73 -0.43 -8.07
C TYR A 85 -3.73 -1.41 -7.43
N VAL A 86 -2.70 -1.75 -8.19
CA VAL A 86 -1.61 -2.62 -7.76
C VAL A 86 -0.29 -1.89 -7.97
N TYR A 87 0.62 -1.99 -7.01
CA TYR A 87 1.94 -1.41 -7.14
C TYR A 87 3.02 -2.33 -6.57
N LEU A 88 4.22 -2.21 -7.11
CA LEU A 88 5.41 -2.82 -6.53
C LEU A 88 6.19 -1.81 -5.69
N ALA A 89 6.99 -2.31 -4.75
CA ALA A 89 7.97 -1.52 -4.03
C ALA A 89 9.29 -2.27 -3.90
N GLN A 90 10.41 -1.56 -4.13
CA GLN A 90 11.76 -2.13 -4.04
C GLN A 90 12.79 -1.05 -3.70
N GLY A 91 13.88 -1.46 -3.07
CA GLY A 91 14.95 -0.54 -2.71
C GLY A 91 16.20 -1.26 -2.22
N PRO A 92 17.36 -0.60 -2.23
CA PRO A 92 18.65 -1.24 -1.89
C PRO A 92 18.73 -1.67 -0.42
N ASN A 93 18.01 -0.98 0.47
CA ASN A 93 17.96 -1.26 1.90
C ASN A 93 16.57 -1.75 2.35
N PHE A 94 15.68 -2.01 1.41
CA PHE A 94 14.35 -2.51 1.71
C PHE A 94 14.45 -3.98 2.17
N PRO A 95 13.98 -4.31 3.39
CA PRO A 95 14.30 -5.60 4.03
C PRO A 95 13.45 -6.77 3.53
N ILE A 96 12.64 -6.54 2.52
CA ILE A 96 11.77 -7.52 1.88
C ILE A 96 11.96 -7.47 0.37
N LYS A 97 11.64 -8.55 -0.31
CA LYS A 97 11.74 -8.66 -1.77
C LYS A 97 10.41 -9.12 -2.36
N ASP A 98 10.29 -8.92 -3.67
CA ASP A 98 9.08 -9.28 -4.43
C ASP A 98 7.81 -8.65 -3.82
N TYR A 99 7.94 -7.42 -3.28
CA TYR A 99 6.83 -6.71 -2.68
C TYR A 99 5.88 -6.21 -3.76
N VAL A 100 4.64 -6.65 -3.64
CA VAL A 100 3.50 -6.15 -4.41
C VAL A 100 2.37 -5.89 -3.43
N ALA A 101 1.68 -4.78 -3.60
CA ALA A 101 0.49 -4.46 -2.85
C ALA A 101 -0.70 -4.28 -3.78
N GLU A 102 -1.85 -4.77 -3.33
CA GLU A 102 -3.14 -4.52 -3.94
C GLU A 102 -3.97 -3.66 -3.00
N ILE A 103 -4.54 -2.58 -3.53
CA ILE A 103 -5.53 -1.76 -2.84
C ILE A 103 -6.85 -1.87 -3.60
N GLU A 104 -7.91 -2.18 -2.85
CA GLU A 104 -9.27 -2.26 -3.37
C GLU A 104 -10.18 -1.36 -2.56
N VAL A 105 -11.04 -0.59 -3.22
CA VAL A 105 -12.00 0.32 -2.59
C VAL A 105 -13.39 -0.01 -3.11
N VAL A 106 -14.30 -0.33 -2.21
CA VAL A 106 -15.70 -0.59 -2.51
C VAL A 106 -16.57 0.26 -1.59
N ALA A 107 -17.50 1.02 -2.14
CA ALA A 107 -18.49 1.77 -1.37
C ALA A 107 -19.88 1.64 -1.98
N ASP A 108 -20.89 1.76 -1.14
CA ASP A 108 -22.29 1.82 -1.55
C ASP A 108 -22.74 3.26 -1.90
N GLU A 109 -23.99 3.39 -2.32
CA GLU A 109 -24.59 4.67 -2.68
C GLU A 109 -24.76 5.66 -1.49
N ASN A 110 -24.60 5.17 -0.25
CA ASN A 110 -24.66 5.96 0.97
C ASN A 110 -23.27 6.37 1.47
N ASN A 111 -22.22 6.19 0.65
CA ASN A 111 -20.83 6.48 1.02
C ASN A 111 -20.36 5.70 2.25
N LYS A 112 -20.79 4.45 2.36
CA LYS A 112 -20.27 3.48 3.31
C LYS A 112 -19.49 2.43 2.55
N GLY A 113 -18.27 2.17 2.98
CA GLY A 113 -17.43 1.29 2.23
C GLY A 113 -16.33 0.60 3.04
N VAL A 114 -15.54 -0.16 2.30
CA VAL A 114 -14.35 -0.84 2.81
C VAL A 114 -13.20 -0.63 1.84
N MET A 115 -12.09 -0.15 2.36
CA MET A 115 -10.81 -0.20 1.70
C MET A 115 -10.06 -1.43 2.19
N THR A 116 -9.55 -2.23 1.28
CA THR A 116 -8.74 -3.43 1.60
C THR A 116 -7.34 -3.24 1.02
N TRP A 117 -6.32 -3.42 1.86
CA TRP A 117 -4.92 -3.40 1.47
C TRP A 117 -4.29 -4.77 1.72
N ARG A 118 -3.84 -5.42 0.65
CA ARG A 118 -3.19 -6.75 0.69
C ARG A 118 -1.73 -6.61 0.33
N LEU A 119 -0.87 -7.19 1.15
CA LEU A 119 0.59 -7.15 1.00
C LEU A 119 1.14 -8.54 0.70
N PHE A 120 1.84 -8.64 -0.42
CA PHE A 120 2.50 -9.84 -0.88
C PHE A 120 4.00 -9.59 -0.90
N TYR A 121 4.78 -10.39 -0.20
CA TYR A 121 6.24 -10.25 -0.21
C TYR A 121 6.95 -11.50 0.31
N GLN A 122 8.26 -11.53 0.10
CA GLN A 122 9.16 -12.51 0.69
C GLN A 122 10.14 -11.82 1.62
N THR A 123 10.49 -12.47 2.73
CA THR A 123 11.52 -11.99 3.64
C THR A 123 12.90 -12.28 3.06
N ILE A 124 13.81 -11.33 3.14
CA ILE A 124 15.22 -11.55 2.78
C ILE A 124 15.84 -12.49 3.80
N GLU A 125 16.57 -13.49 3.32
CA GLU A 125 17.25 -14.45 4.18
C GLU A 125 18.41 -13.80 4.94
N GLY A 126 18.43 -14.00 6.25
CA GLY A 126 19.47 -13.50 7.17
C GLY A 126 18.98 -13.62 8.61
N LYS A 127 19.88 -13.99 9.53
CA LYS A 127 19.49 -14.29 10.93
C LYS A 127 18.80 -13.13 11.64
N GLN A 128 19.19 -11.89 11.36
CA GLN A 128 18.60 -10.70 11.98
C GLN A 128 17.24 -10.38 11.37
N PHE A 129 17.13 -10.41 10.05
CA PHE A 129 15.90 -10.11 9.33
C PHE A 129 14.78 -11.12 9.61
N LYS A 130 15.10 -12.41 9.72
CA LYS A 130 14.12 -13.46 10.04
C LYS A 130 13.36 -13.22 11.35
N LYS A 131 13.96 -12.52 12.31
CA LYS A 131 13.35 -12.27 13.63
C LYS A 131 12.63 -10.94 13.73
N ILE A 132 13.14 -9.91 13.06
CA ILE A 132 12.66 -8.52 13.21
C ILE A 132 11.57 -8.20 12.19
N ILE A 133 11.77 -8.57 10.93
CA ILE A 133 10.86 -8.19 9.84
C ILE A 133 9.44 -8.72 10.02
N PRO A 134 9.20 -9.97 10.46
CA PRO A 134 7.85 -10.46 10.72
C PRO A 134 7.06 -9.68 11.78
N VAL A 135 7.75 -8.89 12.60
CA VAL A 135 7.14 -8.03 13.62
C VAL A 135 7.09 -6.57 13.16
N LEU A 136 8.19 -6.07 12.60
CA LEU A 136 8.32 -4.65 12.24
C LEU A 136 7.39 -4.26 11.09
N ILE A 137 7.36 -5.03 10.00
CA ILE A 137 6.58 -4.67 8.81
C ILE A 137 5.08 -4.68 9.10
N PRO A 138 4.48 -5.72 9.72
CA PRO A 138 3.09 -5.67 10.11
C PRO A 138 2.75 -4.51 11.06
N ALA A 139 3.58 -4.26 12.07
CA ALA A 139 3.33 -3.20 13.04
C ALA A 139 3.36 -1.81 12.38
N MET A 140 4.31 -1.55 11.49
CA MET A 140 4.41 -0.32 10.73
C MET A 140 3.20 -0.12 9.81
N ASN A 141 2.79 -1.16 9.11
CA ASN A 141 1.64 -1.10 8.20
C ASN A 141 0.33 -0.92 8.95
N GLU A 142 0.12 -1.62 10.07
CA GLU A 142 -1.07 -1.45 10.90
C GLU A 142 -1.16 -0.02 11.47
N ALA A 143 -0.06 0.52 11.98
CA ALA A 143 -0.01 1.90 12.45
C ALA A 143 -0.31 2.91 11.32
N SER A 144 0.19 2.65 10.11
CA SER A 144 -0.11 3.46 8.92
C SER A 144 -1.59 3.38 8.54
N MET A 145 -2.22 2.21 8.66
CA MET A 145 -3.65 2.06 8.40
C MET A 145 -4.51 2.83 9.41
N HIS A 146 -4.15 2.84 10.67
CA HIS A 146 -4.83 3.67 11.68
C HIS A 146 -4.71 5.16 11.34
N LYS A 147 -3.55 5.62 10.89
CA LYS A 147 -3.35 7.00 10.46
C LYS A 147 -4.13 7.32 9.19
N LEU A 148 -4.10 6.44 8.19
CA LEU A 148 -4.86 6.59 6.95
C LEU A 148 -6.37 6.69 7.21
N SER A 149 -6.89 5.92 8.17
CA SER A 149 -8.31 5.93 8.50
C SER A 149 -8.82 7.32 8.90
N GLU A 150 -7.98 8.17 9.50
CA GLU A 150 -8.32 9.55 9.82
C GLU A 150 -8.59 10.41 8.58
N PHE A 151 -7.95 10.10 7.45
CA PHE A 151 -8.10 10.82 6.18
C PHE A 151 -9.30 10.37 5.35
N ILE A 152 -9.68 9.11 5.48
CA ILE A 152 -10.74 8.53 4.63
C ILE A 152 -12.08 8.35 5.32
N GLY A 153 -12.24 8.87 6.54
CA GLY A 153 -13.47 8.71 7.32
C GLY A 153 -13.61 7.31 7.92
N GLY A 154 -12.49 6.73 8.34
CA GLY A 154 -12.43 5.39 8.90
C GLY A 154 -13.18 5.26 10.22
N THR A 155 -13.98 4.21 10.36
CA THR A 155 -14.75 3.86 11.57
C THR A 155 -14.17 2.62 12.26
N LYS A 156 -13.47 1.78 11.54
CA LYS A 156 -12.86 0.55 12.05
C LYS A 156 -11.67 0.14 11.18
N VAL A 157 -10.60 -0.32 11.83
CA VAL A 157 -9.41 -0.89 11.19
C VAL A 157 -9.23 -2.32 11.68
N ASP A 158 -9.15 -3.27 10.74
CA ASP A 158 -8.89 -4.68 11.02
C ASP A 158 -7.69 -5.13 10.19
N CYS A 159 -6.63 -5.64 10.83
CA CYS A 159 -5.45 -6.17 10.15
C CYS A 159 -5.20 -7.63 10.56
N ILE A 160 -4.87 -8.48 9.57
CA ILE A 160 -4.52 -9.88 9.75
C ILE A 160 -3.14 -10.11 9.14
N THR A 161 -2.25 -10.75 9.89
CA THR A 161 -0.92 -11.20 9.44
C THR A 161 -0.92 -12.71 9.22
N TYR A 162 -0.30 -13.18 8.14
CA TYR A 162 -0.24 -14.58 7.70
C TYR A 162 1.16 -15.17 7.81
#